data_6a1c93e4d5cd99e5a70663d33d8916bb
#
_entry.id   6a1c93e4d5cd99e5a70663d33d8916bb
#
_cell.length_a   1.000
_cell.length_b   1.000
_cell.length_c   1.000
_cell.angle_alpha   90.00
_cell.angle_beta   90.00
_cell.angle_gamma   90.00
#
_symmetry.space_group_name_H-M   'P 1'
#
loop_
_entity.id
_entity.type
_entity.pdbx_description
1 polymer ?
#
loop_
_entity_poly.entity_id
_entity_poly.type
_entity_poly.pdbx_seq_one_letter_code
_entity_poly.pdbx_strand_id
1 'polypeptide(L)'
;MKRIVALQRSVLWGCLLAIGIGGVAQTPPSAEHHHSHKSSVKEFDRWPAGTSPQEIGKRVAERYVQSDYLNLRRTPPTPTIIYPEVCTWYGALTFAQLTGDSALTSRLVNRFDPLLGDRASLVPKPNHVDNTVFAAVPLEIYVEDKDRKYLDLGTSLADQQWQDPEPDGLTNQTRFWIDDMYMITAAQVQAYRATGDKKYLDHAAQEMVAYLDKLQQPNGLFYHAPDVPFFWGRGNGWVAAGMTELLRSLPENHPDRPQILNAYRKMLASLLKYQNQDGTWNQLIDHPEAWPETSSTGMFAFAMITGVKSGWLDKKMYAPAARKAWLGLVHYVDAAGDVSNVCEGTNKKNDLDYYLTRARNTGDLHGEAPILWSASALLR
;
A
#
# COMPACT_ATOMS: atom_id res chain seq x y z
N MET A 1 47.44 54.81 31.13
CA MET A 1 48.81 54.94 30.55
C MET A 1 48.85 54.28 29.20
N LYS A 2 49.06 55.12 28.13
CA LYS A 2 49.90 54.91 26.95
C LYS A 2 49.67 53.57 26.15
N ARG A 3 49.49 53.49 24.87
CA ARG A 3 49.64 54.45 23.72
C ARG A 3 48.88 53.88 22.51
N ILE A 4 48.30 54.80 21.81
CA ILE A 4 47.80 54.70 20.42
C ILE A 4 48.99 54.61 19.46
N VAL A 5 48.93 53.76 18.43
CA VAL A 5 49.61 54.03 17.15
C VAL A 5 48.67 53.65 16.01
N ALA A 6 48.26 54.67 15.29
CA ALA A 6 47.66 54.58 13.96
C ALA A 6 48.75 54.62 12.89
N LEU A 7 48.58 53.87 11.83
CA LEU A 7 49.25 54.21 10.55
C LEU A 7 48.31 53.99 9.37
N GLN A 8 48.34 55.02 8.54
CA GLN A 8 47.47 55.22 7.36
C GLN A 8 48.11 54.67 6.06
N ARG A 9 47.19 54.41 5.13
CA ARG A 9 47.27 54.58 3.65
C ARG A 9 47.97 53.52 2.81
N SER A 10 47.22 52.91 1.88
CA SER A 10 47.33 53.25 0.46
C SER A 10 46.16 52.66 -0.38
N VAL A 11 45.58 53.53 -1.21
CA VAL A 11 44.52 53.21 -2.19
C VAL A 11 45.18 52.65 -3.44
N LEU A 12 44.73 51.49 -3.93
CA LEU A 12 44.99 51.04 -5.30
C LEU A 12 43.68 50.61 -5.92
N TRP A 13 43.28 51.31 -6.96
CA TRP A 13 42.18 50.99 -7.87
C TRP A 13 42.59 49.79 -8.73
N GLY A 14 41.78 48.69 -8.67
CA GLY A 14 41.88 47.59 -9.61
C GLY A 14 40.45 47.29 -10.15
N CYS A 15 40.32 47.47 -11.46
CA CYS A 15 39.09 47.06 -12.19
C CYS A 15 38.87 45.55 -12.06
N LEU A 16 37.75 45.14 -11.49
CA LEU A 16 37.30 43.77 -11.54
C LEU A 16 36.19 43.65 -12.60
N LEU A 17 36.53 42.91 -13.65
CA LEU A 17 35.57 42.34 -14.59
C LEU A 17 34.59 41.41 -13.84
N ALA A 18 33.31 41.74 -13.90
CA ALA A 18 32.24 40.84 -13.43
C ALA A 18 32.08 39.71 -14.45
N ILE A 19 32.60 38.55 -14.14
CA ILE A 19 32.24 37.30 -14.83
C ILE A 19 30.94 36.83 -14.18
N GLY A 20 29.84 36.96 -14.91
CA GLY A 20 28.54 36.43 -14.55
C GLY A 20 28.59 34.89 -14.59
N ILE A 21 28.61 34.26 -13.43
CA ILE A 21 28.37 32.83 -13.32
C ILE A 21 26.84 32.65 -13.39
N GLY A 22 26.36 32.31 -14.58
CA GLY A 22 24.98 31.86 -14.77
C GLY A 22 24.75 30.57 -14.00
N GLY A 23 24.05 30.63 -12.88
CA GLY A 23 23.52 29.48 -12.21
C GLY A 23 22.50 28.80 -13.11
N VAL A 24 22.89 27.66 -13.69
CA VAL A 24 21.97 26.75 -14.37
C VAL A 24 21.12 26.12 -13.27
N ALA A 25 19.85 26.55 -13.17
CA ALA A 25 18.87 25.85 -12.38
C ALA A 25 18.75 24.43 -12.95
N GLN A 26 19.21 23.45 -12.22
CA GLN A 26 18.97 22.04 -12.52
C GLN A 26 17.47 21.78 -12.32
N THR A 27 16.76 21.62 -13.42
CA THR A 27 15.44 20.98 -13.43
C THR A 27 15.58 19.58 -12.82
N PRO A 28 14.67 19.18 -11.89
CA PRO A 28 14.68 17.81 -11.38
C PRO A 28 14.51 16.86 -12.57
N PRO A 29 15.18 15.70 -12.56
CA PRO A 29 15.03 14.71 -13.62
C PRO A 29 13.57 14.30 -13.70
N SER A 30 12.95 14.53 -14.85
CA SER A 30 11.69 13.93 -15.20
C SER A 30 11.85 12.41 -15.01
N ALA A 31 10.97 11.81 -14.23
CA ALA A 31 10.90 10.35 -14.14
C ALA A 31 10.70 9.82 -15.57
N GLU A 32 11.78 9.35 -16.17
CA GLU A 32 11.71 8.59 -17.41
C GLU A 32 10.90 7.35 -17.11
N HIS A 33 9.63 7.38 -17.52
CA HIS A 33 8.87 6.17 -17.68
C HIS A 33 9.57 5.32 -18.74
N HIS A 34 10.42 4.40 -18.28
CA HIS A 34 10.85 3.31 -19.14
C HIS A 34 9.61 2.58 -19.62
N HIS A 35 9.14 2.93 -20.83
CA HIS A 35 8.27 2.11 -21.61
C HIS A 35 9.04 0.84 -22.02
N SER A 36 9.22 -0.08 -21.08
CA SER A 36 9.46 -1.46 -21.39
C SER A 36 8.25 -1.91 -22.24
N HIS A 37 8.48 -2.49 -23.40
CA HIS A 37 7.48 -3.16 -24.19
C HIS A 37 6.81 -4.21 -23.28
N LYS A 38 5.70 -3.83 -22.63
CA LYS A 38 4.88 -4.76 -21.84
C LYS A 38 4.29 -5.75 -22.83
N SER A 39 4.84 -6.96 -22.90
CA SER A 39 4.19 -8.04 -23.63
C SER A 39 2.82 -8.26 -22.97
N SER A 40 1.74 -8.08 -23.75
CA SER A 40 0.38 -8.30 -23.23
C SER A 40 0.29 -9.69 -22.59
N VAL A 41 -0.42 -9.76 -21.47
CA VAL A 41 -0.67 -11.02 -20.77
C VAL A 41 -2.04 -11.49 -21.24
N LYS A 42 -2.07 -12.43 -22.21
CA LYS A 42 -3.32 -12.90 -22.83
C LYS A 42 -4.42 -13.27 -21.83
N GLU A 43 -4.04 -13.77 -20.68
CA GLU A 43 -4.94 -14.13 -19.58
C GLU A 43 -5.66 -12.92 -19.02
N PHE A 44 -5.11 -11.71 -19.19
CA PHE A 44 -5.66 -10.46 -18.68
C PHE A 44 -6.31 -9.57 -19.74
N ASP A 45 -6.35 -10.01 -21.00
CA ASP A 45 -6.84 -9.19 -22.10
C ASP A 45 -8.37 -9.27 -22.32
N ARG A 46 -9.02 -10.38 -21.91
CA ARG A 46 -10.45 -10.64 -22.17
C ARG A 46 -11.16 -11.19 -20.94
N TRP A 47 -12.32 -10.64 -20.66
CA TRP A 47 -13.13 -11.00 -19.50
C TRP A 47 -14.53 -11.42 -19.93
N PRO A 48 -15.15 -12.42 -19.26
CA PRO A 48 -16.57 -12.68 -19.42
C PRO A 48 -17.40 -11.43 -19.16
N ALA A 49 -18.58 -11.33 -19.74
CA ALA A 49 -19.49 -10.21 -19.53
C ALA A 49 -19.77 -10.01 -18.02
N GLY A 50 -19.71 -8.77 -17.57
CA GLY A 50 -19.95 -8.42 -16.17
C GLY A 50 -18.80 -8.72 -15.19
N THR A 51 -17.60 -9.13 -15.71
CA THR A 51 -16.45 -9.46 -14.86
C THR A 51 -15.20 -8.65 -15.16
N SER A 52 -15.31 -7.61 -16.01
CA SER A 52 -14.17 -6.79 -16.36
C SER A 52 -13.66 -5.98 -15.15
N PRO A 53 -12.34 -5.75 -15.05
CA PRO A 53 -11.79 -4.92 -13.98
C PRO A 53 -12.37 -3.51 -13.94
N GLN A 54 -12.71 -2.93 -15.10
CA GLN A 54 -13.34 -1.62 -15.20
C GLN A 54 -14.74 -1.61 -14.57
N GLU A 55 -15.57 -2.60 -14.89
CA GLU A 55 -16.96 -2.67 -14.38
C GLU A 55 -16.98 -2.92 -12.88
N ILE A 56 -16.22 -3.90 -12.42
CA ILE A 56 -16.19 -4.31 -11.01
C ILE A 56 -15.54 -3.22 -10.16
N GLY A 57 -14.36 -2.73 -10.57
CA GLY A 57 -13.65 -1.66 -9.84
C GLY A 57 -14.49 -0.38 -9.75
N LYS A 58 -15.18 0.00 -10.85
CA LYS A 58 -16.09 1.16 -10.82
C LYS A 58 -17.24 0.97 -9.82
N ARG A 59 -17.87 -0.19 -9.83
CA ARG A 59 -18.98 -0.51 -8.92
C ARG A 59 -18.56 -0.40 -7.45
N VAL A 60 -17.43 -0.98 -7.08
CA VAL A 60 -16.91 -0.94 -5.72
C VAL A 60 -16.46 0.48 -5.33
N ALA A 61 -15.79 1.22 -6.22
CA ALA A 61 -15.38 2.60 -5.95
C ALA A 61 -16.57 3.55 -5.79
N GLU A 62 -17.62 3.38 -6.62
CA GLU A 62 -18.88 4.13 -6.50
C GLU A 62 -19.59 3.83 -5.18
N ARG A 63 -19.65 2.55 -4.77
CA ARG A 63 -20.20 2.14 -3.49
C ARG A 63 -19.48 2.81 -2.33
N TYR A 64 -18.13 2.81 -2.38
CA TYR A 64 -17.31 3.42 -1.35
C TYR A 64 -17.55 4.94 -1.24
N VAL A 65 -17.44 5.69 -2.35
CA VAL A 65 -17.52 7.16 -2.33
C VAL A 65 -18.89 7.69 -1.95
N GLN A 66 -19.97 6.89 -2.08
CA GLN A 66 -21.33 7.22 -1.66
C GLN A 66 -21.58 6.96 -0.17
N SER A 67 -20.71 6.18 0.48
CA SER A 67 -20.89 5.81 1.90
C SER A 67 -20.37 6.92 2.83
N ASP A 68 -20.93 7.02 4.03
CA ASP A 68 -20.30 7.80 5.11
C ASP A 68 -18.97 7.20 5.53
N TYR A 69 -18.15 7.97 6.27
CA TYR A 69 -16.93 7.43 6.86
C TYR A 69 -17.23 6.21 7.73
N LEU A 70 -16.42 5.18 7.60
CA LEU A 70 -16.62 3.91 8.29
C LEU A 70 -16.65 4.07 9.81
N ASN A 71 -15.81 4.95 10.36
CA ASN A 71 -15.76 5.23 11.80
C ASN A 71 -17.11 5.74 12.34
N LEU A 72 -17.87 6.50 11.54
CA LEU A 72 -19.19 7.01 11.92
C LEU A 72 -20.29 5.95 11.81
N ARG A 73 -20.09 4.93 10.97
CA ARG A 73 -21.05 3.82 10.78
C ARG A 73 -20.91 2.71 11.82
N ARG A 74 -19.82 2.70 12.61
CA ARG A 74 -19.59 1.70 13.66
C ARG A 74 -20.42 1.98 14.91
N THR A 75 -20.69 0.93 15.66
CA THR A 75 -21.40 1.01 16.94
C THR A 75 -20.57 0.33 18.04
N PRO A 76 -19.99 1.10 19.00
CA PRO A 76 -19.95 2.57 19.01
C PRO A 76 -19.04 3.13 17.90
N PRO A 77 -19.24 4.40 17.49
CA PRO A 77 -18.34 5.07 16.54
C PRO A 77 -16.91 5.11 17.06
N THR A 78 -15.92 4.98 16.16
CA THR A 78 -14.52 5.23 16.50
C THR A 78 -14.17 6.71 16.30
N PRO A 79 -13.26 7.27 17.11
CA PRO A 79 -12.99 8.71 17.11
C PRO A 79 -12.34 9.22 15.82
N THR A 80 -11.65 8.34 15.08
CA THR A 80 -10.87 8.71 13.88
C THR A 80 -11.11 7.73 12.74
N ILE A 81 -10.71 8.11 11.54
CA ILE A 81 -10.70 7.23 10.37
C ILE A 81 -9.77 6.04 10.65
N ILE A 82 -10.20 4.85 10.24
CA ILE A 82 -9.51 3.59 10.49
C ILE A 82 -8.91 3.01 9.20
N TYR A 83 -7.85 2.22 9.33
CA TYR A 83 -7.05 1.72 8.21
C TYR A 83 -7.82 1.00 7.07
N PRO A 84 -8.91 0.23 7.30
CA PRO A 84 -9.63 -0.37 6.18
C PRO A 84 -10.24 0.66 5.23
N GLU A 85 -10.69 1.80 5.79
CA GLU A 85 -11.14 2.93 4.99
C GLU A 85 -10.00 3.56 4.20
N VAL A 86 -8.85 3.76 4.83
CA VAL A 86 -7.63 4.28 4.17
C VAL A 86 -7.25 3.41 2.96
N CYS A 87 -7.22 2.09 3.16
CA CYS A 87 -6.86 1.12 2.11
C CYS A 87 -7.84 1.16 0.94
N THR A 88 -9.14 1.27 1.23
CA THR A 88 -10.19 1.36 0.20
C THR A 88 -10.12 2.70 -0.53
N TRP A 89 -9.92 3.80 0.20
CA TRP A 89 -9.79 5.14 -0.38
C TRP A 89 -8.60 5.26 -1.32
N TYR A 90 -7.44 4.79 -0.88
CA TYR A 90 -6.24 4.69 -1.71
C TYR A 90 -6.50 3.87 -2.97
N GLY A 91 -7.14 2.70 -2.84
CA GLY A 91 -7.50 1.85 -3.98
C GLY A 91 -8.47 2.53 -4.94
N ALA A 92 -9.47 3.25 -4.43
CA ALA A 92 -10.45 3.96 -5.24
C ALA A 92 -9.84 5.15 -6.00
N LEU A 93 -8.94 5.92 -5.35
CA LEU A 93 -8.18 7.00 -6.01
C LEU A 93 -7.32 6.45 -7.14
N THR A 94 -6.51 5.44 -6.86
CA THR A 94 -5.67 4.78 -7.88
C THR A 94 -6.50 4.25 -9.05
N PHE A 95 -7.66 3.63 -8.76
CA PHE A 95 -8.57 3.12 -9.79
C PHE A 95 -9.14 4.25 -10.66
N ALA A 96 -9.64 5.31 -10.04
CA ALA A 96 -10.20 6.46 -10.74
C ALA A 96 -9.19 7.13 -11.67
N GLN A 97 -7.95 7.31 -11.21
CA GLN A 97 -6.84 7.85 -11.99
C GLN A 97 -6.51 6.96 -13.20
N LEU A 98 -6.36 5.65 -12.99
CA LEU A 98 -6.04 4.69 -14.06
C LEU A 98 -7.12 4.58 -15.13
N THR A 99 -8.38 4.79 -14.76
CA THR A 99 -9.50 4.78 -15.70
C THR A 99 -9.80 6.15 -16.32
N GLY A 100 -9.12 7.21 -15.88
CA GLY A 100 -9.39 8.57 -16.30
C GLY A 100 -10.77 9.09 -15.86
N ASP A 101 -11.36 8.51 -14.81
CA ASP A 101 -12.65 8.94 -14.28
C ASP A 101 -12.48 10.18 -13.37
N SER A 102 -12.38 11.35 -14.02
CA SER A 102 -12.18 12.62 -13.32
C SER A 102 -13.32 12.99 -12.37
N ALA A 103 -14.54 12.57 -12.68
CA ALA A 103 -15.71 12.82 -11.81
C ALA A 103 -15.61 12.01 -10.51
N LEU A 104 -15.21 10.75 -10.60
CA LEU A 104 -14.96 9.91 -9.42
C LEU A 104 -13.75 10.42 -8.62
N THR A 105 -12.65 10.80 -9.30
CA THR A 105 -11.47 11.41 -8.65
C THR A 105 -11.88 12.64 -7.85
N SER A 106 -12.62 13.57 -8.46
CA SER A 106 -13.08 14.79 -7.78
C SER A 106 -13.93 14.49 -6.54
N ARG A 107 -14.82 13.50 -6.59
CA ARG A 107 -15.65 13.11 -5.44
C ARG A 107 -14.81 12.49 -4.32
N LEU A 108 -13.80 11.71 -4.65
CA LEU A 108 -12.86 11.12 -3.67
C LEU A 108 -11.98 12.19 -3.01
N VAL A 109 -11.53 13.20 -3.76
CA VAL A 109 -10.80 14.36 -3.22
C VAL A 109 -11.71 15.21 -2.35
N ASN A 110 -12.91 15.56 -2.82
CA ASN A 110 -13.89 16.33 -2.04
C ASN A 110 -14.28 15.65 -0.73
N ARG A 111 -14.25 14.30 -0.70
CA ARG A 111 -14.42 13.53 0.56
C ARG A 111 -13.29 13.80 1.54
N PHE A 112 -12.06 14.08 1.06
CA PHE A 112 -10.89 14.33 1.90
C PHE A 112 -10.81 15.76 2.43
N ASP A 113 -11.20 16.76 1.66
CA ASP A 113 -11.03 18.19 1.99
C ASP A 113 -11.55 18.60 3.38
N PRO A 114 -12.70 18.12 3.87
CA PRO A 114 -13.16 18.43 5.24
C PRO A 114 -12.16 18.02 6.34
N LEU A 115 -11.30 17.03 6.08
CA LEU A 115 -10.28 16.58 7.03
C LEU A 115 -9.12 17.56 7.19
N LEU A 116 -8.98 18.51 6.28
CA LEU A 116 -8.03 19.63 6.38
C LEU A 116 -8.60 20.85 7.15
N GLY A 117 -9.87 20.78 7.53
CA GLY A 117 -10.61 21.88 8.17
C GLY A 117 -11.49 21.43 9.32
N ASP A 118 -12.79 21.55 9.16
CA ASP A 118 -13.83 21.35 10.19
C ASP A 118 -13.92 19.90 10.72
N ARG A 119 -13.41 18.91 9.96
CA ARG A 119 -13.32 17.51 10.38
C ARG A 119 -11.88 17.02 10.67
N ALA A 120 -10.94 17.94 10.91
CA ALA A 120 -9.54 17.57 11.21
C ALA A 120 -9.40 16.65 12.43
N SER A 121 -10.36 16.66 13.35
CA SER A 121 -10.39 15.72 14.49
C SER A 121 -10.56 14.25 14.10
N LEU A 122 -11.01 13.95 12.88
CA LEU A 122 -11.11 12.60 12.36
C LEU A 122 -9.78 12.06 11.81
N VAL A 123 -8.78 12.91 11.59
CA VAL A 123 -7.43 12.48 11.18
C VAL A 123 -6.77 11.76 12.34
N PRO A 124 -6.32 10.50 12.15
CA PRO A 124 -5.69 9.75 13.22
C PRO A 124 -4.30 10.32 13.58
N LYS A 125 -3.92 10.20 14.85
CA LYS A 125 -2.56 10.54 15.29
C LYS A 125 -1.59 9.43 14.86
N PRO A 126 -0.39 9.74 14.35
CA PRO A 126 0.55 8.76 13.83
C PRO A 126 1.35 8.06 14.96
N ASN A 127 0.67 7.48 15.91
CA ASN A 127 1.24 6.79 17.08
C ASN A 127 1.08 5.27 17.03
N HIS A 128 0.62 4.75 15.89
CA HIS A 128 0.36 3.33 15.66
C HIS A 128 0.29 3.07 14.15
N VAL A 129 0.74 1.92 13.69
CA VAL A 129 0.78 1.56 12.26
C VAL A 129 -0.57 1.74 11.57
N ASP A 130 -1.67 1.31 12.23
CA ASP A 130 -3.04 1.42 11.71
C ASP A 130 -3.53 2.87 11.55
N ASN A 131 -2.89 3.79 12.25
CA ASN A 131 -3.15 5.22 12.18
C ASN A 131 -2.22 5.91 11.17
N THR A 132 -0.94 5.55 11.19
CA THR A 132 0.07 6.20 10.35
C THR A 132 -0.15 5.89 8.86
N VAL A 133 -0.70 4.72 8.53
CA VAL A 133 -1.07 4.37 7.14
C VAL A 133 -2.01 5.40 6.48
N PHE A 134 -2.70 6.23 7.26
CA PHE A 134 -3.52 7.34 6.76
C PHE A 134 -2.73 8.27 5.83
N ALA A 135 -1.41 8.38 6.01
CA ALA A 135 -0.53 9.15 5.14
C ALA A 135 -0.68 8.78 3.64
N ALA A 136 -1.04 7.53 3.34
CA ALA A 136 -1.15 7.07 1.96
C ALA A 136 -2.22 7.81 1.15
N VAL A 137 -3.32 8.24 1.77
CA VAL A 137 -4.43 8.92 1.05
C VAL A 137 -4.04 10.33 0.61
N PRO A 138 -3.61 11.26 1.49
CA PRO A 138 -3.22 12.60 1.05
C PRO A 138 -2.01 12.57 0.11
N LEU A 139 -1.07 11.64 0.28
CA LEU A 139 0.05 11.49 -0.64
C LEU A 139 -0.38 11.00 -2.04
N GLU A 140 -1.37 10.09 -2.13
CA GLU A 140 -1.93 9.69 -3.42
C GLU A 140 -2.66 10.85 -4.11
N ILE A 141 -3.42 11.65 -3.36
CA ILE A 141 -4.06 12.87 -3.90
C ILE A 141 -2.98 13.83 -4.42
N TYR A 142 -1.92 14.08 -3.66
CA TYR A 142 -0.82 14.95 -4.07
C TYR A 142 -0.10 14.47 -5.34
N VAL A 143 0.08 13.17 -5.51
CA VAL A 143 0.75 12.63 -6.72
C VAL A 143 0.03 13.08 -7.98
N GLU A 144 -1.28 13.27 -7.94
CA GLU A 144 -2.11 13.71 -9.08
C GLU A 144 -2.32 15.22 -9.10
N ASP A 145 -2.79 15.81 -8.01
CA ASP A 145 -3.24 17.21 -7.88
C ASP A 145 -2.07 18.20 -7.76
N LYS A 146 -0.95 17.79 -7.10
CA LYS A 146 0.21 18.63 -6.77
C LYS A 146 -0.05 19.76 -5.78
N ASP A 147 -1.21 19.82 -5.13
CA ASP A 147 -1.47 20.77 -4.05
C ASP A 147 -0.70 20.40 -2.78
N ARG A 148 0.16 21.30 -2.34
CA ARG A 148 1.08 21.11 -1.21
C ARG A 148 0.39 20.78 0.11
N LYS A 149 -0.86 21.18 0.32
CA LYS A 149 -1.61 20.88 1.54
C LYS A 149 -1.70 19.36 1.82
N TYR A 150 -1.82 18.56 0.76
CA TYR A 150 -1.84 17.09 0.87
C TYR A 150 -0.45 16.51 1.10
N LEU A 151 0.57 17.05 0.42
CA LEU A 151 1.96 16.65 0.64
C LEU A 151 2.38 16.90 2.09
N ASP A 152 2.14 18.13 2.58
CA ASP A 152 2.60 18.55 3.91
C ASP A 152 1.94 17.69 5.02
N LEU A 153 0.66 17.37 4.89
CA LEU A 153 0.00 16.44 5.82
C LEU A 153 0.57 15.03 5.72
N GLY A 154 0.66 14.48 4.51
CA GLY A 154 1.08 13.09 4.32
C GLY A 154 2.53 12.84 4.71
N THR A 155 3.46 13.74 4.36
CA THR A 155 4.87 13.63 4.75
C THR A 155 5.04 13.83 6.25
N SER A 156 4.30 14.74 6.89
CA SER A 156 4.30 14.89 8.34
C SER A 156 3.96 13.60 9.07
N LEU A 157 2.95 12.86 8.59
CA LEU A 157 2.58 11.56 9.18
C LEU A 157 3.65 10.49 8.96
N ALA A 158 4.20 10.42 7.74
CA ALA A 158 5.25 9.44 7.40
C ALA A 158 6.56 9.71 8.16
N ASP A 159 6.96 10.98 8.33
CA ASP A 159 8.15 11.37 9.08
C ASP A 159 7.99 11.07 10.59
N GLN A 160 6.81 11.31 11.16
CA GLN A 160 6.55 11.00 12.56
C GLN A 160 6.65 9.50 12.87
N GLN A 161 6.45 8.62 11.90
CA GLN A 161 6.65 7.18 12.08
C GLN A 161 8.10 6.82 12.44
N TRP A 162 9.08 7.62 11.99
CA TRP A 162 10.51 7.47 12.28
C TRP A 162 11.10 8.60 13.13
N GLN A 163 10.27 9.38 13.80
CA GLN A 163 10.75 10.48 14.64
C GLN A 163 11.66 9.99 15.79
N ASP A 164 11.27 8.86 16.42
CA ASP A 164 11.99 8.25 17.54
C ASP A 164 12.20 6.75 17.25
N PRO A 165 13.13 6.38 16.36
CA PRO A 165 13.36 4.99 15.98
C PRO A 165 13.98 4.19 17.13
N GLU A 166 13.76 2.88 17.13
CA GLU A 166 14.41 1.94 18.03
C GLU A 166 15.93 1.87 17.76
N PRO A 167 16.74 1.34 18.71
CA PRO A 167 18.20 1.25 18.56
C PRO A 167 18.67 0.45 17.33
N ASP A 168 17.84 -0.44 16.80
CA ASP A 168 18.10 -1.22 15.57
C ASP A 168 17.69 -0.47 14.29
N GLY A 169 17.17 0.75 14.43
CA GLY A 169 16.75 1.61 13.33
C GLY A 169 15.32 1.36 12.83
N LEU A 170 14.59 0.41 13.41
CA LEU A 170 13.18 0.18 13.09
C LEU A 170 12.31 1.28 13.72
N THR A 171 11.10 1.45 13.20
CA THR A 171 10.15 2.37 13.83
C THR A 171 9.71 1.85 15.20
N ASN A 172 9.49 2.76 16.15
CA ASN A 172 8.90 2.41 17.46
C ASN A 172 7.46 1.88 17.38
N GLN A 173 6.87 1.87 16.17
CA GLN A 173 5.56 1.27 15.90
C GLN A 173 5.66 -0.22 15.54
N THR A 174 6.85 -0.79 15.42
CA THR A 174 7.11 -2.20 15.11
C THR A 174 6.56 -3.10 16.21
N ARG A 175 5.64 -4.00 15.84
CA ARG A 175 5.00 -4.96 16.78
C ARG A 175 5.30 -6.41 16.43
N PHE A 176 5.87 -6.64 15.27
CA PHE A 176 5.96 -7.96 14.62
C PHE A 176 4.61 -8.68 14.51
N TRP A 177 3.56 -7.91 14.22
CA TRP A 177 2.31 -8.43 13.70
C TRP A 177 2.32 -8.38 12.18
N ILE A 178 1.80 -9.41 11.58
CA ILE A 178 1.83 -9.58 10.13
C ILE A 178 1.21 -8.40 9.35
N ASP A 179 0.24 -7.71 9.95
CA ASP A 179 -0.46 -6.55 9.36
C ASP A 179 0.46 -5.34 9.16
N ASP A 180 1.45 -5.18 10.04
CA ASP A 180 2.40 -4.07 10.01
C ASP A 180 3.14 -3.99 8.68
N MET A 181 3.41 -5.15 8.06
CA MET A 181 4.16 -5.26 6.80
C MET A 181 3.50 -4.51 5.63
N TYR A 182 2.18 -4.31 5.66
CA TYR A 182 1.50 -3.42 4.72
C TYR A 182 1.40 -1.99 5.24
N MET A 183 0.98 -1.80 6.49
CA MET A 183 0.64 -0.47 7.01
C MET A 183 1.85 0.46 7.02
N ILE A 184 3.00 -0.04 7.50
CA ILE A 184 4.26 0.71 7.51
C ILE A 184 4.72 0.98 6.07
N THR A 185 4.74 -0.07 5.25
CA THR A 185 5.22 0.01 3.87
C THR A 185 4.39 0.99 3.03
N ALA A 186 3.06 0.94 3.13
CA ALA A 186 2.19 1.79 2.33
C ALA A 186 2.42 3.28 2.61
N ALA A 187 2.55 3.68 3.88
CA ALA A 187 2.84 5.06 4.26
C ALA A 187 4.17 5.54 3.68
N GLN A 188 5.24 4.77 3.88
CA GLN A 188 6.60 5.13 3.47
C GLN A 188 6.76 5.10 1.94
N VAL A 189 6.24 4.09 1.26
CA VAL A 189 6.31 4.02 -0.21
C VAL A 189 5.54 5.15 -0.88
N GLN A 190 4.39 5.55 -0.34
CA GLN A 190 3.67 6.72 -0.87
C GLN A 190 4.42 8.03 -0.62
N ALA A 191 5.08 8.18 0.53
CA ALA A 191 5.93 9.33 0.80
C ALA A 191 7.09 9.41 -0.21
N TYR A 192 7.71 8.27 -0.55
CA TYR A 192 8.71 8.23 -1.63
C TYR A 192 8.12 8.64 -2.99
N ARG A 193 6.97 8.09 -3.38
CA ARG A 193 6.31 8.41 -4.66
C ARG A 193 5.97 9.89 -4.80
N ALA A 194 5.60 10.52 -3.68
CA ALA A 194 5.27 11.93 -3.63
C ALA A 194 6.49 12.87 -3.65
N THR A 195 7.60 12.48 -3.03
CA THR A 195 8.75 13.35 -2.78
C THR A 195 10.01 13.00 -3.58
N GLY A 196 10.19 11.71 -3.94
CA GLY A 196 11.44 11.18 -4.48
C GLY A 196 12.54 10.96 -3.42
N ASP A 197 12.28 11.23 -2.14
CA ASP A 197 13.27 11.07 -1.07
C ASP A 197 13.44 9.58 -0.72
N LYS A 198 14.66 9.08 -0.96
CA LYS A 198 15.02 7.66 -0.79
C LYS A 198 14.90 7.17 0.64
N LYS A 199 15.00 8.05 1.64
CA LYS A 199 14.89 7.67 3.06
C LYS A 199 13.64 6.83 3.33
N TYR A 200 12.53 7.17 2.67
CA TYR A 200 11.28 6.44 2.84
C TYR A 200 11.33 5.00 2.29
N LEU A 201 12.05 4.79 1.18
CA LEU A 201 12.26 3.42 0.68
C LEU A 201 13.21 2.63 1.57
N ASP A 202 14.28 3.28 2.07
CA ASP A 202 15.25 2.66 2.96
C ASP A 202 14.56 2.22 4.27
N HIS A 203 13.70 3.07 4.85
CA HIS A 203 12.85 2.73 6.00
C HIS A 203 11.95 1.51 5.73
N ALA A 204 11.18 1.56 4.63
CA ALA A 204 10.28 0.47 4.28
C ALA A 204 11.01 -0.85 3.99
N ALA A 205 12.18 -0.79 3.36
CA ALA A 205 12.97 -1.98 3.04
C ALA A 205 13.59 -2.62 4.29
N GLN A 206 14.17 -1.81 5.17
CA GLN A 206 14.73 -2.26 6.45
C GLN A 206 13.67 -2.93 7.31
N GLU A 207 12.51 -2.29 7.46
CA GLU A 207 11.39 -2.83 8.21
C GLU A 207 10.90 -4.15 7.60
N MET A 208 10.71 -4.18 6.28
CA MET A 208 10.30 -5.39 5.57
C MET A 208 11.26 -6.55 5.83
N VAL A 209 12.57 -6.34 5.72
CA VAL A 209 13.59 -7.37 5.97
C VAL A 209 13.50 -7.90 7.40
N ALA A 210 13.35 -7.03 8.40
CA ALA A 210 13.22 -7.45 9.80
C ALA A 210 12.00 -8.37 10.02
N TYR A 211 10.87 -8.05 9.38
CA TYR A 211 9.68 -8.89 9.45
C TYR A 211 9.81 -10.20 8.68
N LEU A 212 10.48 -10.19 7.52
CA LEU A 212 10.78 -11.42 6.77
C LEU A 212 11.58 -12.39 7.62
N ASP A 213 12.63 -11.92 8.27
CA ASP A 213 13.51 -12.74 9.11
C ASP A 213 12.78 -13.27 10.36
N LYS A 214 11.81 -12.51 10.86
CA LYS A 214 11.08 -12.86 12.09
C LYS A 214 9.88 -13.76 11.87
N LEU A 215 9.14 -13.58 10.77
CA LEU A 215 7.81 -14.19 10.60
C LEU A 215 7.72 -15.21 9.47
N GLN A 216 8.56 -15.12 8.41
CA GLN A 216 8.46 -16.04 7.29
C GLN A 216 8.89 -17.45 7.68
N GLN A 217 8.01 -18.41 7.43
CA GLN A 217 8.25 -19.82 7.78
C GLN A 217 8.95 -20.57 6.62
N PRO A 218 9.50 -21.77 6.89
CA PRO A 218 10.15 -22.59 5.86
C PRO A 218 9.26 -22.89 4.65
N ASN A 219 7.95 -23.00 4.83
CA ASN A 219 6.97 -23.19 3.76
C ASN A 219 6.69 -21.91 2.93
N GLY A 220 7.22 -20.75 3.34
CA GLY A 220 7.06 -19.48 2.65
C GLY A 220 5.90 -18.61 3.14
N LEU A 221 4.98 -19.17 3.92
CA LEU A 221 3.90 -18.41 4.55
C LEU A 221 4.38 -17.72 5.83
N PHE A 222 3.54 -16.88 6.41
CA PHE A 222 3.87 -16.06 7.57
C PHE A 222 2.95 -16.39 8.74
N TYR A 223 3.51 -16.53 9.93
CA TYR A 223 2.73 -16.57 11.15
C TYR A 223 2.10 -15.21 11.43
N HIS A 224 0.96 -15.17 12.10
CA HIS A 224 0.28 -13.92 12.50
C HIS A 224 1.18 -13.05 13.38
N ALA A 225 1.92 -13.67 14.28
CA ALA A 225 2.96 -13.07 15.11
C ALA A 225 3.93 -14.16 15.56
N PRO A 226 5.09 -13.85 16.17
CA PRO A 226 6.06 -14.86 16.62
C PRO A 226 5.48 -15.90 17.60
N ASP A 227 4.48 -15.50 18.37
CA ASP A 227 3.79 -16.31 19.40
C ASP A 227 2.44 -16.87 18.93
N VAL A 228 2.06 -16.66 17.63
CA VAL A 228 0.77 -17.06 17.07
C VAL A 228 0.97 -17.79 15.74
N PRO A 229 1.19 -19.14 15.79
CA PRO A 229 1.64 -19.93 14.65
C PRO A 229 0.51 -20.32 13.68
N PHE A 230 -0.35 -19.38 13.29
CA PHE A 230 -1.41 -19.58 12.33
C PHE A 230 -1.16 -18.82 11.03
N PHE A 231 -1.38 -19.47 9.89
CA PHE A 231 -1.30 -18.86 8.57
C PHE A 231 -2.64 -18.20 8.20
N TRP A 232 -2.97 -17.14 8.93
CA TRP A 232 -4.18 -16.37 8.71
C TRP A 232 -4.19 -15.71 7.31
N GLY A 233 -5.25 -15.94 6.55
CA GLY A 233 -5.36 -15.53 5.14
C GLY A 233 -5.15 -14.05 4.95
N ARG A 234 -5.96 -13.16 5.59
CA ARG A 234 -5.80 -11.72 5.44
C ARG A 234 -4.46 -11.21 5.95
N GLY A 235 -3.91 -11.77 7.04
CA GLY A 235 -2.58 -11.42 7.49
C GLY A 235 -1.52 -11.67 6.41
N ASN A 236 -1.51 -12.88 5.84
CA ASN A 236 -0.65 -13.20 4.71
C ASN A 236 -0.96 -12.33 3.48
N GLY A 237 -2.20 -11.90 3.30
CA GLY A 237 -2.61 -10.93 2.29
C GLY A 237 -1.90 -9.58 2.47
N TRP A 238 -1.84 -9.07 3.69
CA TRP A 238 -1.12 -7.84 4.00
C TRP A 238 0.37 -7.93 3.64
N VAL A 239 1.01 -9.07 3.94
CA VAL A 239 2.41 -9.30 3.54
C VAL A 239 2.58 -9.29 2.03
N ALA A 240 1.73 -10.03 1.31
CA ALA A 240 1.78 -10.09 -0.15
C ALA A 240 1.60 -8.71 -0.78
N ALA A 241 0.64 -7.92 -0.28
CA ALA A 241 0.38 -6.56 -0.73
C ALA A 241 1.53 -5.60 -0.37
N GLY A 242 2.05 -5.67 0.86
CA GLY A 242 3.17 -4.84 1.31
C GLY A 242 4.44 -5.08 0.50
N MET A 243 4.85 -6.34 0.32
CA MET A 243 5.98 -6.66 -0.54
C MET A 243 5.75 -6.18 -1.99
N THR A 244 4.53 -6.31 -2.50
CA THR A 244 4.18 -5.86 -3.84
C THR A 244 4.31 -4.35 -3.99
N GLU A 245 3.77 -3.57 -3.04
CA GLU A 245 3.87 -2.10 -3.07
C GLU A 245 5.33 -1.64 -2.97
N LEU A 246 6.11 -2.25 -2.09
CA LEU A 246 7.53 -1.94 -1.95
C LEU A 246 8.31 -2.26 -3.24
N LEU A 247 8.20 -3.48 -3.76
CA LEU A 247 8.92 -3.92 -4.96
C LEU A 247 8.60 -3.09 -6.20
N ARG A 248 7.39 -2.51 -6.30
CA ARG A 248 7.00 -1.60 -7.39
C ARG A 248 7.77 -0.28 -7.39
N SER A 249 8.30 0.13 -6.24
CA SER A 249 9.02 1.40 -6.07
C SER A 249 10.49 1.22 -5.75
N LEU A 250 10.89 0.08 -5.21
CA LEU A 250 12.26 -0.20 -4.81
C LEU A 250 13.13 -0.39 -6.06
N PRO A 251 14.23 0.37 -6.22
CA PRO A 251 15.13 0.24 -7.36
C PRO A 251 15.74 -1.16 -7.49
N GLU A 252 16.06 -1.59 -8.71
CA GLU A 252 16.65 -2.92 -8.95
C GLU A 252 18.00 -3.13 -8.25
N ASN A 253 18.76 -2.05 -8.06
CA ASN A 253 20.08 -2.06 -7.38
C ASN A 253 19.98 -1.80 -5.87
N HIS A 254 18.77 -1.72 -5.27
CA HIS A 254 18.64 -1.58 -3.82
C HIS A 254 19.17 -2.84 -3.12
N PRO A 255 19.99 -2.71 -2.04
CA PRO A 255 20.65 -3.85 -1.40
C PRO A 255 19.65 -4.91 -0.89
N ASP A 256 18.53 -4.52 -0.36
CA ASP A 256 17.53 -5.42 0.24
C ASP A 256 16.55 -6.03 -0.78
N ARG A 257 16.52 -5.48 -2.02
CA ARG A 257 15.60 -5.97 -3.05
C ARG A 257 15.72 -7.46 -3.35
N PRO A 258 16.93 -8.07 -3.44
CA PRO A 258 17.05 -9.51 -3.69
C PRO A 258 16.39 -10.36 -2.61
N GLN A 259 16.55 -10.01 -1.34
CA GLN A 259 15.94 -10.73 -0.22
C GLN A 259 14.41 -10.61 -0.25
N ILE A 260 13.89 -9.40 -0.42
CA ILE A 260 12.44 -9.14 -0.49
C ILE A 260 11.81 -9.86 -1.67
N LEU A 261 12.42 -9.79 -2.86
CA LEU A 261 11.91 -10.47 -4.05
C LEU A 261 11.95 -12.00 -3.92
N ASN A 262 12.97 -12.55 -3.27
CA ASN A 262 13.06 -13.97 -3.01
C ASN A 262 11.99 -14.44 -2.02
N ALA A 263 11.79 -13.70 -0.93
CA ALA A 263 10.73 -13.96 0.05
C ALA A 263 9.33 -13.90 -0.58
N TYR A 264 9.09 -12.88 -1.43
CA TYR A 264 7.88 -12.74 -2.21
C TYR A 264 7.64 -13.97 -3.10
N ARG A 265 8.62 -14.39 -3.90
CA ARG A 265 8.52 -15.58 -4.77
C ARG A 265 8.25 -16.85 -4.00
N LYS A 266 8.91 -17.03 -2.86
CA LYS A 266 8.72 -18.17 -1.96
C LYS A 266 7.28 -18.21 -1.43
N MET A 267 6.74 -17.07 -1.01
CA MET A 267 5.36 -16.95 -0.55
C MET A 267 4.36 -17.28 -1.66
N LEU A 268 4.52 -16.66 -2.85
CA LEU A 268 3.59 -16.85 -3.97
C LEU A 268 3.62 -18.31 -4.49
N ALA A 269 4.76 -19.00 -4.41
CA ALA A 269 4.85 -20.42 -4.74
C ALA A 269 4.06 -21.31 -3.76
N SER A 270 4.02 -20.94 -2.49
CA SER A 270 3.17 -21.62 -1.51
C SER A 270 1.70 -21.32 -1.72
N LEU A 271 1.35 -20.05 -1.91
CA LEU A 271 -0.04 -19.66 -2.18
C LEU A 271 -0.62 -20.39 -3.39
N LEU A 272 0.17 -20.61 -4.43
CA LEU A 272 -0.28 -21.34 -5.61
C LEU A 272 -0.73 -22.78 -5.29
N LYS A 273 -0.10 -23.43 -4.28
CA LYS A 273 -0.46 -24.78 -3.85
C LYS A 273 -1.78 -24.84 -3.07
N TYR A 274 -2.12 -23.75 -2.38
CA TYR A 274 -3.31 -23.66 -1.54
C TYR A 274 -4.50 -22.99 -2.23
N GLN A 275 -4.38 -22.63 -3.51
CA GLN A 275 -5.50 -22.02 -4.24
C GLN A 275 -6.64 -23.02 -4.47
N ASN A 276 -7.84 -22.69 -4.01
CA ASN A 276 -9.04 -23.48 -4.22
C ASN A 276 -9.42 -23.61 -5.70
N GLN A 277 -10.30 -24.58 -6.02
CA GLN A 277 -10.76 -24.79 -7.40
C GLN A 277 -11.51 -23.59 -7.98
N ASP A 278 -12.24 -22.83 -7.15
CA ASP A 278 -12.93 -21.61 -7.52
C ASP A 278 -12.03 -20.36 -7.62
N GLY A 279 -10.74 -20.49 -7.28
CA GLY A 279 -9.75 -19.42 -7.36
C GLY A 279 -9.51 -18.67 -6.05
N THR A 280 -10.27 -18.95 -5.01
CA THR A 280 -10.13 -18.33 -3.68
C THR A 280 -9.03 -18.97 -2.84
N TRP A 281 -8.77 -18.40 -1.65
CA TRP A 281 -8.01 -19.01 -0.57
C TRP A 281 -8.83 -19.00 0.72
N ASN A 282 -8.53 -19.97 1.58
CA ASN A 282 -9.22 -20.10 2.85
C ASN A 282 -8.74 -19.06 3.87
N GLN A 283 -9.60 -18.78 4.83
CA GLN A 283 -9.36 -17.87 5.96
C GLN A 283 -8.15 -18.29 6.83
N LEU A 284 -7.94 -19.59 7.02
CA LEU A 284 -6.66 -20.20 7.37
C LEU A 284 -6.13 -20.97 6.16
N ILE A 285 -4.98 -20.57 5.63
CA ILE A 285 -4.50 -20.99 4.30
C ILE A 285 -4.27 -22.49 4.21
N ASP A 286 -3.74 -23.10 5.25
CA ASP A 286 -3.36 -24.51 5.34
C ASP A 286 -4.44 -25.41 5.97
N HIS A 287 -5.63 -24.86 6.22
CA HIS A 287 -6.77 -25.58 6.82
C HIS A 287 -7.88 -25.76 5.78
N PRO A 288 -8.04 -26.95 5.20
CA PRO A 288 -9.05 -27.21 4.18
C PRO A 288 -10.50 -27.09 4.69
N GLU A 289 -10.71 -27.22 6.00
CA GLU A 289 -12.01 -27.00 6.67
C GLU A 289 -12.35 -25.53 6.86
N ALA A 290 -11.40 -24.62 6.73
CA ALA A 290 -11.66 -23.20 6.80
C ALA A 290 -12.41 -22.70 5.53
N TRP A 291 -13.15 -21.64 5.68
CA TRP A 291 -14.01 -21.10 4.61
C TRP A 291 -13.24 -20.18 3.66
N PRO A 292 -13.67 -20.06 2.36
CA PRO A 292 -13.07 -19.14 1.39
C PRO A 292 -13.22 -17.69 1.84
N GLU A 293 -12.07 -16.96 1.88
CA GLU A 293 -11.98 -15.60 2.42
C GLU A 293 -11.60 -14.62 1.30
N THR A 294 -12.40 -13.58 1.13
CA THR A 294 -12.31 -12.69 -0.03
C THR A 294 -11.25 -11.61 0.09
N SER A 295 -10.97 -11.08 1.28
CA SER A 295 -9.95 -10.04 1.44
C SER A 295 -8.55 -10.58 1.13
N SER A 296 -8.18 -11.72 1.67
CA SER A 296 -6.91 -12.39 1.35
C SER A 296 -6.82 -12.77 -0.12
N THR A 297 -7.91 -13.31 -0.67
CA THR A 297 -7.96 -13.69 -2.10
C THR A 297 -7.67 -12.49 -2.99
N GLY A 298 -8.24 -11.31 -2.69
CA GLY A 298 -7.98 -10.08 -3.44
C GLY A 298 -6.54 -9.59 -3.30
N MET A 299 -5.96 -9.66 -2.11
CA MET A 299 -4.56 -9.28 -1.88
C MET A 299 -3.58 -10.21 -2.60
N PHE A 300 -3.86 -11.53 -2.61
CA PHE A 300 -3.05 -12.50 -3.35
C PHE A 300 -3.20 -12.33 -4.85
N ALA A 301 -4.41 -12.05 -5.35
CA ALA A 301 -4.64 -11.73 -6.75
C ALA A 301 -3.86 -10.47 -7.16
N PHE A 302 -3.94 -9.39 -6.38
CA PHE A 302 -3.16 -8.16 -6.59
C PHE A 302 -1.66 -8.45 -6.71
N ALA A 303 -1.12 -9.23 -5.77
CA ALA A 303 0.29 -9.60 -5.78
C ALA A 303 0.64 -10.44 -7.03
N MET A 304 -0.12 -11.49 -7.35
CA MET A 304 0.14 -12.33 -8.52
C MET A 304 0.05 -11.56 -9.84
N ILE A 305 -0.99 -10.73 -10.02
CA ILE A 305 -1.17 -9.92 -11.22
C ILE A 305 0.03 -8.98 -11.41
N THR A 306 0.38 -8.25 -10.35
CA THR A 306 1.51 -7.32 -10.39
C THR A 306 2.82 -8.04 -10.66
N GLY A 307 3.08 -9.17 -10.00
CA GLY A 307 4.29 -9.95 -10.18
C GLY A 307 4.45 -10.53 -11.59
N VAL A 308 3.36 -10.96 -12.22
CA VAL A 308 3.35 -11.40 -13.62
C VAL A 308 3.64 -10.24 -14.57
N LYS A 309 2.96 -9.10 -14.39
CA LYS A 309 3.15 -7.92 -15.25
C LYS A 309 4.52 -7.29 -15.11
N SER A 310 5.14 -7.39 -13.93
CA SER A 310 6.48 -6.90 -13.65
C SER A 310 7.60 -7.90 -13.99
N GLY A 311 7.27 -9.11 -14.43
CA GLY A 311 8.26 -10.14 -14.74
C GLY A 311 8.92 -10.77 -13.50
N TRP A 312 8.36 -10.57 -12.33
CA TRP A 312 8.86 -11.17 -11.08
C TRP A 312 8.45 -12.64 -10.92
N LEU A 313 7.33 -13.02 -11.54
CA LEU A 313 6.74 -14.36 -11.52
C LEU A 313 6.67 -14.95 -12.93
N ASP A 314 6.77 -16.28 -13.02
CA ASP A 314 6.59 -16.99 -14.30
C ASP A 314 5.16 -16.82 -14.82
N LYS A 315 5.03 -16.21 -15.99
CA LYS A 315 3.75 -15.88 -16.60
C LYS A 315 2.89 -17.12 -16.85
N LYS A 316 3.48 -18.23 -17.30
CA LYS A 316 2.73 -19.45 -17.65
C LYS A 316 2.11 -20.09 -16.43
N MET A 317 2.77 -19.98 -15.30
CA MET A 317 2.33 -20.57 -14.03
C MET A 317 1.32 -19.67 -13.30
N TYR A 318 1.63 -18.37 -13.18
CA TYR A 318 0.88 -17.48 -12.29
C TYR A 318 -0.24 -16.70 -12.96
N ALA A 319 -0.19 -16.43 -14.29
CA ALA A 319 -1.26 -15.68 -14.95
C ALA A 319 -2.61 -16.41 -14.93
N PRO A 320 -2.66 -17.74 -15.21
CA PRO A 320 -3.92 -18.49 -15.06
C PRO A 320 -4.47 -18.49 -13.62
N ALA A 321 -3.59 -18.62 -12.63
CA ALA A 321 -3.99 -18.60 -11.22
C ALA A 321 -4.53 -17.22 -10.79
N ALA A 322 -3.85 -16.13 -11.19
CA ALA A 322 -4.28 -14.77 -10.94
C ALA A 322 -5.63 -14.45 -11.61
N ARG A 323 -5.81 -14.89 -12.87
CA ARG A 323 -7.09 -14.77 -13.57
C ARG A 323 -8.21 -15.52 -12.85
N LYS A 324 -7.92 -16.76 -12.42
CA LYS A 324 -8.88 -17.58 -11.69
C LYS A 324 -9.28 -16.93 -10.37
N ALA A 325 -8.31 -16.34 -9.64
CA ALA A 325 -8.57 -15.58 -8.43
C ALA A 325 -9.49 -14.38 -8.66
N TRP A 326 -9.23 -13.58 -9.70
CA TRP A 326 -10.09 -12.45 -10.07
C TRP A 326 -11.52 -12.90 -10.37
N LEU A 327 -11.69 -13.92 -11.19
CA LEU A 327 -13.01 -14.45 -11.54
C LEU A 327 -13.74 -15.02 -10.31
N GLY A 328 -13.04 -15.72 -9.42
CA GLY A 328 -13.59 -16.17 -8.14
C GLY A 328 -14.07 -15.03 -7.27
N LEU A 329 -13.26 -13.95 -7.15
CA LEU A 329 -13.62 -12.76 -6.36
C LEU A 329 -14.87 -12.05 -6.87
N VAL A 330 -15.04 -11.94 -8.19
CA VAL A 330 -16.19 -11.24 -8.79
C VAL A 330 -17.53 -11.84 -8.33
N HIS A 331 -17.58 -13.14 -8.02
CA HIS A 331 -18.79 -13.80 -7.54
C HIS A 331 -19.24 -13.32 -6.14
N TYR A 332 -18.31 -12.72 -5.39
CA TYR A 332 -18.58 -12.18 -4.06
C TYR A 332 -18.86 -10.66 -4.06
N VAL A 333 -18.87 -10.02 -5.23
CA VAL A 333 -19.23 -8.60 -5.38
C VAL A 333 -20.67 -8.51 -5.84
N ASP A 334 -21.56 -7.97 -5.02
CA ASP A 334 -22.95 -7.83 -5.35
C ASP A 334 -23.24 -6.66 -6.34
N ALA A 335 -24.51 -6.48 -6.68
CA ALA A 335 -24.93 -5.42 -7.60
C ALA A 335 -24.72 -4.00 -7.03
N ALA A 336 -24.69 -3.86 -5.70
CA ALA A 336 -24.45 -2.59 -5.03
C ALA A 336 -22.93 -2.27 -4.91
N GLY A 337 -22.07 -3.27 -5.07
CA GLY A 337 -20.62 -3.15 -4.89
C GLY A 337 -20.11 -3.58 -3.52
N ASP A 338 -20.96 -4.12 -2.67
CA ASP A 338 -20.57 -4.71 -1.40
C ASP A 338 -19.90 -6.07 -1.64
N VAL A 339 -18.83 -6.36 -0.88
CA VAL A 339 -18.08 -7.62 -0.96
C VAL A 339 -18.47 -8.52 0.20
N SER A 340 -18.87 -9.75 -0.09
CA SER A 340 -19.23 -10.75 0.92
C SER A 340 -18.08 -11.69 1.28
N ASN A 341 -18.24 -12.52 2.31
CA ASN A 341 -17.24 -13.44 2.84
C ASN A 341 -15.90 -12.75 3.24
N VAL A 342 -16.01 -11.58 3.83
CA VAL A 342 -14.88 -10.84 4.38
C VAL A 342 -14.72 -11.21 5.86
N CYS A 343 -13.53 -11.66 6.24
CA CYS A 343 -13.23 -11.95 7.63
C CYS A 343 -13.29 -10.68 8.48
N GLU A 344 -14.01 -10.74 9.59
CA GLU A 344 -14.06 -9.63 10.56
C GLU A 344 -12.67 -9.24 11.08
N GLY A 345 -12.56 -8.09 11.74
CA GLY A 345 -11.31 -7.66 12.42
C GLY A 345 -10.79 -8.74 13.37
N THR A 346 -9.53 -9.15 13.20
CA THR A 346 -8.97 -10.32 13.88
C THR A 346 -7.69 -9.92 14.61
N ASN A 347 -7.72 -10.02 15.93
CA ASN A 347 -6.53 -9.86 16.77
C ASN A 347 -5.69 -11.15 16.77
N LYS A 348 -4.43 -11.03 17.22
CA LYS A 348 -3.61 -12.21 17.45
C LYS A 348 -4.12 -13.00 18.66
N LYS A 349 -4.34 -14.27 18.46
CA LYS A 349 -4.70 -15.22 19.52
C LYS A 349 -4.15 -16.59 19.19
N ASN A 350 -3.44 -17.21 20.11
CA ASN A 350 -2.94 -18.57 19.91
C ASN A 350 -4.06 -19.59 20.23
N ASP A 351 -5.05 -19.65 19.34
CA ASP A 351 -6.26 -20.46 19.51
C ASP A 351 -6.85 -20.75 18.11
N LEU A 352 -6.82 -22.02 17.69
CA LEU A 352 -7.30 -22.43 16.37
C LEU A 352 -8.80 -22.15 16.18
N ASP A 353 -9.62 -22.46 17.18
CA ASP A 353 -11.07 -22.26 17.10
C ASP A 353 -11.42 -20.79 16.93
N TYR A 354 -10.67 -19.89 17.56
CA TYR A 354 -10.82 -18.46 17.36
C TYR A 354 -10.69 -18.07 15.87
N TYR A 355 -9.71 -18.63 15.13
CA TYR A 355 -9.56 -18.35 13.72
C TYR A 355 -10.65 -19.01 12.87
N LEU A 356 -10.94 -20.28 13.10
CA LEU A 356 -11.93 -21.02 12.31
C LEU A 356 -13.35 -20.44 12.44
N THR A 357 -13.68 -19.85 13.59
CA THR A 357 -15.01 -19.30 13.91
C THR A 357 -15.17 -17.81 13.65
N ARG A 358 -14.19 -17.13 13.00
CA ARG A 358 -14.32 -15.71 12.68
C ARG A 358 -15.58 -15.42 11.85
N ALA A 359 -16.27 -14.32 12.16
CA ALA A 359 -17.45 -13.91 11.43
C ALA A 359 -17.13 -13.52 9.98
N ARG A 360 -18.11 -13.73 9.11
CA ARG A 360 -18.06 -13.41 7.67
C ARG A 360 -18.92 -12.19 7.43
N ASN A 361 -18.29 -11.07 7.10
CA ASN A 361 -18.99 -9.80 6.88
C ASN A 361 -19.30 -9.60 5.39
N THR A 362 -20.33 -8.77 5.11
CA THR A 362 -20.60 -8.21 3.79
C THR A 362 -20.51 -6.69 3.87
N GLY A 363 -19.90 -6.05 2.86
CA GLY A 363 -19.67 -4.60 2.84
C GLY A 363 -18.62 -4.13 3.84
N ASP A 364 -17.69 -5.01 4.21
CA ASP A 364 -16.53 -4.68 5.02
C ASP A 364 -15.39 -4.21 4.12
N LEU A 365 -14.86 -3.02 4.41
CA LEU A 365 -13.84 -2.36 3.59
C LEU A 365 -12.53 -3.15 3.46
N HIS A 366 -12.26 -4.12 4.33
CA HIS A 366 -11.15 -5.06 4.14
C HIS A 366 -11.29 -5.89 2.86
N GLY A 367 -12.52 -6.15 2.39
CA GLY A 367 -12.77 -6.86 1.13
C GLY A 367 -12.79 -5.92 -0.07
N GLU A 368 -13.32 -4.69 0.09
CA GLU A 368 -13.46 -3.72 -1.00
C GLU A 368 -12.08 -3.21 -1.47
N ALA A 369 -11.16 -2.93 -0.55
CA ALA A 369 -9.81 -2.45 -0.87
C ALA A 369 -9.06 -3.39 -1.84
N PRO A 370 -8.95 -4.70 -1.58
CA PRO A 370 -8.21 -5.61 -2.46
C PRO A 370 -8.86 -5.83 -3.82
N ILE A 371 -10.20 -5.68 -3.95
CA ILE A 371 -10.86 -5.65 -5.25
C ILE A 371 -10.34 -4.47 -6.10
N LEU A 372 -10.29 -3.27 -5.51
CA LEU A 372 -9.80 -2.08 -6.18
C LEU A 372 -8.32 -2.18 -6.55
N TRP A 373 -7.50 -2.77 -5.67
CA TRP A 373 -6.08 -3.01 -5.95
C TRP A 373 -5.88 -4.00 -7.10
N SER A 374 -6.63 -5.10 -7.10
CA SER A 374 -6.58 -6.11 -8.15
C SER A 374 -7.07 -5.56 -9.49
N ALA A 375 -8.20 -4.83 -9.49
CA ALA A 375 -8.69 -4.15 -10.68
C ALA A 375 -7.65 -3.17 -11.23
N SER A 376 -7.07 -2.33 -10.38
CA SER A 376 -6.00 -1.39 -10.74
C SER A 376 -4.77 -2.11 -11.31
N ALA A 377 -4.35 -3.24 -10.72
CA ALA A 377 -3.24 -4.02 -11.22
C ALA A 377 -3.51 -4.63 -12.61
N LEU A 378 -4.74 -5.08 -12.86
CA LEU A 378 -5.16 -5.58 -14.18
C LEU A 378 -5.19 -4.48 -15.24
N LEU A 379 -5.51 -3.23 -14.86
CA LEU A 379 -5.60 -2.08 -15.76
C LEU A 379 -4.24 -1.44 -16.10
N ARG A 380 -3.24 -1.51 -15.20
CA ARG A 380 -1.85 -1.07 -15.48
C ARG A 380 -1.23 -1.93 -16.57
#